data_2036512a277f9937f18c133d7f6e72be
#
_entry.id   2036512a277f9937f18c133d7f6e72be
#
_cell.length_a   1.000
_cell.length_b   1.000
_cell.length_c   1.000
_cell.angle_alpha   90.00
_cell.angle_beta   90.00
_cell.angle_gamma   90.00
#
_symmetry.space_group_name_H-M   'P 1'
#
loop_
_entity.id
_entity.type
_entity.pdbx_description
1 polymer ?
#
loop_
_entity_poly.entity_id
_entity_poly.type
_entity_poly.pdbx_seq_one_letter_code
_entity_poly.pdbx_strand_id
1 'polypeptide(L)'
;MTDHGRTAIVMSRLPRLVDPHALWLRGLRAALRRIQEHGGTVVRIRQTAGSDFIQRGAERLGLPVDVIADGSSTAGNDASDTDIHTVRDRRVMSAADTVLVLGIRAQGNIHRALVEYLASGGRVELVDLPGLQPSTVRDELIRLGASTWPPSAEDQAPFNGTSDAPVQSHHSMSVYEIVPFPPPDQWVFLSHSTRACPGPWPHQSFCDYADSLLDELPDADHSASATLARIVAQRRVISSPQSNRGQHPVVCLTEVPLMELPLLRQYQVHRTRWDFEPFGVCVDRDWLQSRGARPVIYGDEATWLQLSDADRPYFQLCPAQVESSGDPGPKTDWRIEREWRHVGDLDLQHLPRDKGLVFVPTFEVAMRLAGISPWPLTLAPAPIDAI
;
A
#
# COMPACT_ATOMS: atom_id res chain seq x y z
N MET A 1 36.81 26.13 5.76
CA MET A 1 35.53 25.68 5.18
C MET A 1 35.57 24.16 5.26
N THR A 2 34.87 23.60 6.17
CA THR A 2 34.68 22.12 6.24
C THR A 2 33.95 21.73 4.98
N ASP A 3 34.60 20.90 4.16
CA ASP A 3 34.00 20.31 2.95
C ASP A 3 32.85 19.43 3.41
N HIS A 4 31.64 19.96 3.37
CA HIS A 4 30.42 19.26 3.75
C HIS A 4 30.09 18.29 2.62
N GLY A 5 30.47 17.02 2.78
CA GLY A 5 30.34 16.01 1.76
C GLY A 5 28.90 15.85 1.24
N ARG A 6 28.76 15.66 -0.07
CA ARG A 6 27.50 15.40 -0.75
C ARG A 6 27.21 13.89 -0.67
N THR A 7 26.06 13.51 -0.10
CA THR A 7 25.72 12.10 0.12
C THR A 7 24.41 11.74 -0.59
N ALA A 8 24.45 10.73 -1.43
CA ALA A 8 23.24 10.13 -2.03
C ALA A 8 22.79 8.92 -1.19
N ILE A 9 21.49 8.79 -1.02
CA ILE A 9 20.86 7.58 -0.44
C ILE A 9 20.18 6.83 -1.57
N VAL A 10 20.54 5.56 -1.78
CA VAL A 10 20.00 4.72 -2.84
C VAL A 10 19.40 3.44 -2.30
N MET A 11 18.31 2.99 -2.94
CA MET A 11 17.60 1.76 -2.58
C MET A 11 16.87 1.20 -3.79
N SER A 12 16.57 -0.08 -3.77
CA SER A 12 15.67 -0.69 -4.75
C SER A 12 14.25 -0.20 -4.60
N ARG A 13 13.42 -0.44 -5.63
CA ARG A 13 11.99 -0.09 -5.62
C ARG A 13 11.32 -0.59 -4.34
N LEU A 14 10.63 0.30 -3.65
CA LEU A 14 9.89 0.02 -2.44
C LEU A 14 8.67 -0.87 -2.71
N PRO A 15 8.22 -1.65 -1.72
CA PRO A 15 6.95 -2.34 -1.80
C PRO A 15 5.81 -1.33 -1.92
N ARG A 16 4.73 -1.74 -2.56
CA ARG A 16 3.57 -0.88 -2.77
C ARG A 16 2.90 -0.48 -1.46
N LEU A 17 2.80 -1.42 -0.53
CA LEU A 17 2.39 -1.18 0.86
C LEU A 17 3.66 -1.07 1.71
N VAL A 18 3.81 0.02 2.41
CA VAL A 18 4.94 0.25 3.31
C VAL A 18 4.58 -0.28 4.70
N ASP A 19 5.38 -1.21 5.19
CA ASP A 19 5.35 -1.65 6.59
C ASP A 19 6.00 -0.58 7.46
N PRO A 20 5.35 -0.05 8.51
CA PRO A 20 5.92 0.93 9.43
C PRO A 20 7.25 0.48 10.08
N HIS A 21 7.41 -0.84 10.25
CA HIS A 21 8.60 -1.45 10.86
C HIS A 21 9.62 -1.96 9.83
N ALA A 22 9.44 -1.58 8.55
CA ALA A 22 10.36 -2.02 7.49
C ALA A 22 11.81 -1.62 7.78
N LEU A 23 12.74 -2.56 7.56
CA LEU A 23 14.16 -2.33 7.80
C LEU A 23 14.73 -1.14 7.02
N TRP A 24 14.22 -0.87 5.82
CA TRP A 24 14.68 0.26 5.03
C TRP A 24 14.29 1.63 5.65
N LEU A 25 13.16 1.73 6.37
CA LEU A 25 12.80 2.95 7.13
C LEU A 25 13.76 3.18 8.28
N ARG A 26 14.10 2.13 9.02
CA ARG A 26 15.11 2.18 10.07
C ARG A 26 16.48 2.58 9.51
N GLY A 27 16.87 1.98 8.38
CA GLY A 27 18.09 2.35 7.66
C GLY A 27 18.06 3.79 7.15
N LEU A 28 16.91 4.29 6.68
CA LEU A 28 16.77 5.67 6.23
C LEU A 28 16.93 6.67 7.36
N ARG A 29 16.31 6.42 8.51
CA ARG A 29 16.48 7.28 9.70
C ARG A 29 17.96 7.35 10.11
N ALA A 30 18.61 6.19 10.18
CA ALA A 30 20.02 6.12 10.51
C ALA A 30 20.92 6.86 9.50
N ALA A 31 20.69 6.64 8.21
CA ALA A 31 21.47 7.32 7.16
C ALA A 31 21.33 8.84 7.21
N LEU A 32 20.11 9.35 7.46
CA LEU A 32 19.87 10.80 7.54
C LEU A 32 20.52 11.41 8.80
N ARG A 33 20.46 10.74 9.98
CA ARG A 33 21.16 11.19 11.18
C ARG A 33 22.67 11.22 10.97
N ARG A 34 23.23 10.20 10.36
CA ARG A 34 24.65 10.15 10.02
C ARG A 34 25.07 11.34 9.14
N ILE A 35 24.25 11.68 8.12
CA ILE A 35 24.52 12.85 7.27
C ILE A 35 24.46 14.13 8.12
N GLN A 36 23.52 14.25 9.04
CA GLN A 36 23.37 15.38 9.95
C GLN A 36 24.60 15.56 10.86
N GLU A 37 25.06 14.48 11.49
CA GLU A 37 26.23 14.48 12.36
C GLU A 37 27.51 14.92 11.66
N HIS A 38 27.66 14.59 10.37
CA HIS A 38 28.80 14.98 9.57
C HIS A 38 28.62 16.35 8.84
N GLY A 39 27.51 17.02 9.07
CA GLY A 39 27.20 18.31 8.42
C GLY A 39 27.05 18.20 6.89
N GLY A 40 26.65 17.04 6.38
CA GLY A 40 26.56 16.76 4.96
C GLY A 40 25.30 17.30 4.28
N THR A 41 25.30 17.22 2.94
CA THR A 41 24.16 17.59 2.07
C THR A 41 23.59 16.33 1.42
N VAL A 42 22.26 16.15 1.46
CA VAL A 42 21.58 15.05 0.78
C VAL A 42 21.45 15.39 -0.70
N VAL A 43 21.93 14.47 -1.56
CA VAL A 43 21.78 14.59 -3.01
C VAL A 43 20.67 13.65 -3.48
N ARG A 44 19.73 14.15 -4.26
CA ARG A 44 18.64 13.34 -4.81
C ARG A 44 18.20 13.76 -6.21
N ILE A 45 17.54 12.84 -6.91
CA ILE A 45 16.76 13.11 -8.12
C ILE A 45 15.30 12.76 -7.81
N ARG A 46 14.36 13.52 -8.35
CA ARG A 46 12.92 13.23 -8.25
C ARG A 46 12.60 11.89 -8.92
N GLN A 47 11.59 11.18 -8.38
CA GLN A 47 11.10 9.90 -8.93
C GLN A 47 12.12 8.72 -8.90
N THR A 48 13.20 8.82 -8.11
CA THR A 48 13.97 7.63 -7.72
C THR A 48 13.28 6.91 -6.55
N ALA A 49 13.62 5.62 -6.35
CA ALA A 49 13.02 4.86 -5.27
C ALA A 49 13.26 5.53 -3.91
N GLY A 50 12.20 5.75 -3.15
CA GLY A 50 12.25 6.37 -1.82
C GLY A 50 12.57 7.87 -1.80
N SER A 51 12.72 8.54 -2.96
CA SER A 51 13.17 9.94 -3.02
C SER A 51 12.30 10.91 -2.19
N ASP A 52 11.01 10.68 -2.11
CA ASP A 52 10.10 11.56 -1.37
C ASP A 52 10.19 11.33 0.14
N PHE A 53 10.45 10.09 0.59
CA PHE A 53 10.76 9.79 2.00
C PHE A 53 12.11 10.36 2.41
N ILE A 54 13.13 10.27 1.53
CA ILE A 54 14.44 10.89 1.74
C ILE A 54 14.30 12.42 1.89
N GLN A 55 13.54 13.05 0.99
CA GLN A 55 13.25 14.50 1.07
C GLN A 55 12.60 14.85 2.41
N ARG A 56 11.52 14.15 2.75
CA ARG A 56 10.77 14.45 3.97
C ARG A 56 11.62 14.26 5.23
N GLY A 57 12.37 13.15 5.31
CA GLY A 57 13.27 12.90 6.43
C GLY A 57 14.38 13.92 6.56
N ALA A 58 14.98 14.36 5.43
CA ALA A 58 15.99 15.40 5.41
C ALA A 58 15.42 16.76 5.89
N GLU A 59 14.22 17.15 5.42
CA GLU A 59 13.52 18.36 5.87
C GLU A 59 13.31 18.36 7.39
N ARG A 60 12.88 17.23 7.94
CA ARG A 60 12.63 17.08 9.39
C ARG A 60 13.90 17.25 10.23
N LEU A 61 15.03 16.84 9.72
CA LEU A 61 16.33 16.99 10.38
C LEU A 61 17.03 18.30 10.04
N GLY A 62 16.42 19.17 9.24
CA GLY A 62 17.01 20.45 8.80
C GLY A 62 18.24 20.27 7.89
N LEU A 63 18.32 19.14 7.18
CA LEU A 63 19.44 18.85 6.27
C LEU A 63 19.30 19.64 4.96
N PRO A 64 20.41 20.18 4.44
CA PRO A 64 20.40 20.72 3.08
C PRO A 64 20.14 19.60 2.06
N VAL A 65 19.31 19.90 1.06
CA VAL A 65 18.96 18.95 -0.01
C VAL A 65 19.31 19.56 -1.36
N ASP A 66 20.16 18.89 -2.10
CA ASP A 66 20.49 19.23 -3.48
C ASP A 66 19.70 18.37 -4.46
N VAL A 67 18.74 18.97 -5.15
CA VAL A 67 17.87 18.30 -6.12
C VAL A 67 18.45 18.43 -7.52
N ILE A 68 18.98 17.35 -8.05
CA ILE A 68 19.59 17.34 -9.39
C ILE A 68 18.50 17.18 -10.45
N ALA A 69 18.69 17.85 -11.58
CA ALA A 69 17.82 17.73 -12.76
C ALA A 69 17.89 16.29 -13.32
N ASP A 70 16.75 15.71 -13.64
CA ASP A 70 16.66 14.31 -14.11
C ASP A 70 17.22 14.07 -15.52
N GLY A 71 17.45 15.14 -16.32
CA GLY A 71 18.02 15.08 -17.65
C GLY A 71 17.17 14.36 -18.69
N SER A 72 15.90 14.15 -18.40
CA SER A 72 14.97 13.45 -19.30
C SER A 72 14.70 14.16 -20.61
N SER A 73 15.06 15.45 -20.73
CA SER A 73 14.91 16.24 -21.96
C SER A 73 15.82 15.80 -23.11
N THR A 74 16.81 14.91 -22.87
CA THR A 74 17.76 14.44 -23.90
C THR A 74 17.54 12.98 -24.30
N ALA A 75 16.67 12.22 -23.61
CA ALA A 75 16.30 10.88 -24.03
C ALA A 75 15.20 10.99 -25.09
N GLY A 76 15.48 10.49 -26.30
CA GLY A 76 14.50 10.46 -27.38
C GLY A 76 13.22 9.71 -26.95
N ASN A 77 12.11 9.96 -27.63
CA ASN A 77 10.77 9.42 -27.36
C ASN A 77 10.65 7.89 -27.31
N ASP A 78 11.73 7.13 -27.59
CA ASP A 78 11.77 5.66 -27.66
C ASP A 78 12.47 4.98 -26.47
N ALA A 79 12.91 5.74 -25.44
CA ALA A 79 13.56 5.13 -24.28
C ALA A 79 12.54 4.39 -23.39
N SER A 80 12.81 3.13 -23.05
CA SER A 80 11.97 2.37 -22.12
C SER A 80 12.00 2.98 -20.73
N ASP A 81 10.92 2.81 -19.95
CA ASP A 81 10.87 3.26 -18.53
C ASP A 81 12.07 2.75 -17.71
N THR A 82 12.55 1.54 -18.03
CA THR A 82 13.71 0.91 -17.37
C THR A 82 15.00 1.67 -17.63
N ASP A 83 15.19 2.21 -18.84
CA ASP A 83 16.39 2.96 -19.21
C ASP A 83 16.41 4.32 -18.51
N ILE A 84 15.25 4.97 -18.40
CA ILE A 84 15.10 6.26 -17.72
C ILE A 84 15.47 6.14 -16.23
N HIS A 85 14.97 5.10 -15.55
CA HIS A 85 15.29 4.84 -14.16
C HIS A 85 16.78 4.56 -13.94
N THR A 86 17.39 3.77 -14.79
CA THR A 86 18.82 3.44 -14.72
C THR A 86 19.70 4.68 -14.90
N VAL A 87 19.34 5.58 -15.82
CA VAL A 87 20.05 6.83 -16.04
C VAL A 87 19.95 7.75 -14.79
N ARG A 88 18.79 7.86 -14.19
CA ARG A 88 18.59 8.64 -12.95
C ARG A 88 19.43 8.12 -11.79
N ASP A 89 19.44 6.81 -11.58
CA ASP A 89 20.22 6.17 -10.52
C ASP A 89 21.72 6.44 -10.68
N ARG A 90 22.27 6.29 -11.90
CA ARG A 90 23.68 6.63 -12.18
C ARG A 90 23.99 8.08 -11.93
N ARG A 91 23.10 8.99 -12.32
CA ARG A 91 23.31 10.45 -12.13
C ARG A 91 23.34 10.85 -10.68
N VAL A 92 22.45 10.32 -9.85
CA VAL A 92 22.44 10.66 -8.41
C VAL A 92 23.73 10.15 -7.75
N MET A 93 24.21 8.97 -8.10
CA MET A 93 25.48 8.44 -7.59
C MET A 93 26.67 9.30 -8.03
N SER A 94 26.76 9.66 -9.32
CA SER A 94 27.86 10.48 -9.85
C SER A 94 27.91 11.90 -9.31
N ALA A 95 26.82 12.41 -8.76
CA ALA A 95 26.74 13.75 -8.18
C ALA A 95 27.06 13.78 -6.69
N ALA A 96 27.29 12.64 -6.06
CA ALA A 96 27.58 12.51 -4.65
C ALA A 96 29.05 12.11 -4.43
N ASP A 97 29.62 12.54 -3.30
CA ASP A 97 30.94 12.14 -2.84
C ASP A 97 30.90 10.76 -2.15
N THR A 98 29.74 10.41 -1.58
CA THR A 98 29.49 9.13 -0.93
C THR A 98 28.07 8.66 -1.25
N VAL A 99 27.91 7.36 -1.53
CA VAL A 99 26.62 6.71 -1.75
C VAL A 99 26.31 5.79 -0.58
N LEU A 100 25.26 6.11 0.19
CA LEU A 100 24.73 5.23 1.23
C LEU A 100 23.67 4.31 0.61
N VAL A 101 23.85 3.00 0.82
CA VAL A 101 22.96 1.98 0.28
C VAL A 101 22.07 1.42 1.37
N LEU A 102 20.75 1.52 1.19
CA LEU A 102 19.78 0.92 2.11
C LEU A 102 19.50 -0.53 1.71
N GLY A 103 18.48 -0.80 0.95
CA GLY A 103 18.13 -2.17 0.55
C GLY A 103 18.20 -2.34 -0.96
N ILE A 104 18.91 -3.36 -1.47
CA ILE A 104 19.02 -3.61 -2.90
C ILE A 104 18.73 -5.06 -3.25
N ARG A 105 18.19 -5.27 -4.46
CA ARG A 105 17.91 -6.59 -5.02
C ARG A 105 19.11 -7.06 -5.86
N ALA A 106 19.40 -8.34 -5.77
CA ALA A 106 20.38 -8.96 -6.66
C ALA A 106 20.00 -8.73 -8.14
N GLN A 107 21.01 -8.44 -8.96
CA GLN A 107 20.88 -8.24 -10.42
C GLN A 107 19.90 -7.10 -10.83
N GLY A 108 19.43 -6.28 -9.89
CA GLY A 108 18.61 -5.10 -10.18
C GLY A 108 19.42 -3.95 -10.78
N ASN A 109 18.74 -2.91 -11.27
CA ASN A 109 19.38 -1.74 -11.88
C ASN A 109 20.33 -1.03 -10.91
N ILE A 110 19.91 -0.82 -9.65
CA ILE A 110 20.75 -0.21 -8.61
C ILE A 110 21.99 -1.06 -8.35
N HIS A 111 21.86 -2.38 -8.27
CA HIS A 111 23.01 -3.26 -8.05
C HIS A 111 24.05 -3.12 -9.16
N ARG A 112 23.62 -3.17 -10.44
CA ARG A 112 24.51 -2.97 -11.58
C ARG A 112 25.17 -1.58 -11.59
N ALA A 113 24.41 -0.54 -11.31
CA ALA A 113 24.94 0.82 -11.23
C ALA A 113 25.97 0.98 -10.12
N LEU A 114 25.78 0.34 -8.95
CA LEU A 114 26.74 0.35 -7.84
C LEU A 114 28.05 -0.37 -8.20
N VAL A 115 27.96 -1.52 -8.90
CA VAL A 115 29.16 -2.25 -9.38
C VAL A 115 29.97 -1.35 -10.32
N GLU A 116 29.34 -0.69 -11.29
CA GLU A 116 29.97 0.24 -12.20
C GLU A 116 30.59 1.47 -11.48
N TYR A 117 29.84 2.01 -10.49
CA TYR A 117 30.28 3.17 -9.72
C TYR A 117 31.53 2.83 -8.86
N LEU A 118 31.54 1.68 -8.19
CA LEU A 118 32.70 1.18 -7.46
C LEU A 118 33.91 0.96 -8.40
N ALA A 119 33.69 0.36 -9.58
CA ALA A 119 34.74 0.17 -10.57
C ALA A 119 35.37 1.48 -11.07
N SER A 120 34.62 2.58 -11.02
CA SER A 120 35.10 3.93 -11.35
C SER A 120 35.76 4.65 -10.16
N GLY A 121 35.93 3.99 -9.02
CA GLY A 121 36.54 4.57 -7.81
C GLY A 121 35.54 5.32 -6.90
N GLY A 122 34.24 5.16 -7.13
CA GLY A 122 33.20 5.76 -6.31
C GLY A 122 33.16 5.21 -4.88
N ARG A 123 32.79 6.03 -3.90
CA ARG A 123 32.66 5.64 -2.49
C ARG A 123 31.27 5.14 -2.20
N VAL A 124 31.16 3.86 -1.82
CA VAL A 124 29.89 3.23 -1.46
C VAL A 124 29.99 2.71 -0.02
N GLU A 125 28.98 3.00 0.78
CA GLU A 125 28.83 2.53 2.12
C GLU A 125 27.48 1.84 2.30
N LEU A 126 27.52 0.59 2.76
CA LEU A 126 26.31 -0.21 2.98
C LEU A 126 25.82 0.03 4.42
N VAL A 127 24.56 0.40 4.58
CA VAL A 127 23.93 0.41 5.90
C VAL A 127 23.74 -1.04 6.34
N ASP A 128 24.53 -1.47 7.33
CA ASP A 128 24.64 -2.88 7.76
C ASP A 128 23.58 -3.22 8.80
N LEU A 129 22.34 -3.44 8.35
CA LEU A 129 21.26 -3.97 9.16
C LEU A 129 20.96 -5.40 8.73
N PRO A 130 20.91 -6.38 9.67
CA PRO A 130 20.59 -7.77 9.35
C PRO A 130 19.27 -7.89 8.57
N GLY A 131 19.31 -8.52 7.39
CA GLY A 131 18.13 -8.69 6.52
C GLY A 131 17.80 -7.52 5.59
N LEU A 132 18.53 -6.41 5.65
CA LEU A 132 18.27 -5.26 4.78
C LEU A 132 18.63 -5.54 3.31
N GLN A 133 19.73 -6.25 3.06
CA GLN A 133 20.10 -6.75 1.73
C GLN A 133 20.48 -8.22 1.73
N PRO A 134 20.38 -8.94 0.60
CA PRO A 134 20.85 -10.31 0.48
C PRO A 134 22.36 -10.40 0.77
N SER A 135 22.78 -11.41 1.52
CA SER A 135 24.19 -11.60 1.88
C SER A 135 25.11 -11.69 0.65
N THR A 136 24.66 -12.37 -0.42
CA THR A 136 25.41 -12.50 -1.68
C THR A 136 25.70 -11.13 -2.32
N VAL A 137 24.75 -10.22 -2.31
CA VAL A 137 24.92 -8.85 -2.84
C VAL A 137 25.83 -8.02 -1.95
N ARG A 138 25.63 -8.12 -0.63
CA ARG A 138 26.50 -7.46 0.35
C ARG A 138 27.95 -7.85 0.19
N ASP A 139 28.22 -9.15 0.16
CA ASP A 139 29.58 -9.69 0.06
C ASP A 139 30.25 -9.38 -1.28
N GLU A 140 29.48 -9.32 -2.36
CA GLU A 140 29.96 -8.87 -3.67
C GLU A 140 30.41 -7.41 -3.65
N LEU A 141 29.56 -6.50 -3.15
CA LEU A 141 29.89 -5.08 -3.10
C LEU A 141 31.07 -4.77 -2.17
N ILE A 142 31.18 -5.48 -1.03
CA ILE A 142 32.36 -5.36 -0.13
C ILE A 142 33.62 -5.80 -0.86
N ARG A 143 33.59 -6.91 -1.60
CA ARG A 143 34.73 -7.40 -2.39
C ARG A 143 35.15 -6.41 -3.48
N LEU A 144 34.21 -5.61 -3.99
CA LEU A 144 34.45 -4.54 -4.97
C LEU A 144 34.90 -3.23 -4.34
N GLY A 145 35.01 -3.15 -3.01
CA GLY A 145 35.53 -1.99 -2.29
C GLY A 145 34.50 -1.16 -1.54
N ALA A 146 33.24 -1.60 -1.43
CA ALA A 146 32.28 -0.94 -0.57
C ALA A 146 32.64 -1.15 0.91
N SER A 147 32.47 -0.11 1.72
CA SER A 147 32.54 -0.19 3.17
C SER A 147 31.18 -0.56 3.78
N THR A 148 31.16 -0.96 5.04
CA THR A 148 29.92 -1.20 5.79
C THR A 148 29.85 -0.31 7.01
N TRP A 149 28.66 0.09 7.39
CA TRP A 149 28.40 0.85 8.59
C TRP A 149 27.20 0.24 9.36
N PRO A 150 27.41 -0.31 10.54
CA PRO A 150 26.34 -0.78 11.41
C PRO A 150 25.78 0.39 12.23
N PRO A 151 24.53 0.83 11.99
CA PRO A 151 23.93 1.88 12.78
C PRO A 151 23.55 1.42 14.18
N SER A 152 23.69 2.30 15.17
CA SER A 152 23.24 2.04 16.54
C SER A 152 21.71 1.94 16.64
N ALA A 153 21.18 1.48 17.76
CA ALA A 153 19.75 1.48 18.02
C ALA A 153 19.17 2.92 18.04
N GLU A 154 19.94 3.88 18.55
CA GLU A 154 19.56 5.29 18.60
C GLU A 154 19.46 5.90 17.19
N ASP A 155 20.40 5.56 16.29
CA ASP A 155 20.34 6.00 14.89
C ASP A 155 19.08 5.53 14.17
N GLN A 156 18.59 4.34 14.52
CA GLN A 156 17.43 3.70 13.91
C GLN A 156 16.10 4.16 14.52
N ALA A 157 16.13 4.81 15.68
CA ALA A 157 14.91 5.20 16.41
C ALA A 157 14.03 6.20 15.62
N PRO A 158 12.72 6.27 15.90
CA PRO A 158 11.83 7.30 15.36
C PRO A 158 12.39 8.71 15.55
N PHE A 159 12.09 9.65 14.67
CA PHE A 159 12.60 11.02 14.77
C PHE A 159 12.03 11.78 15.97
N ASN A 160 10.72 11.66 16.18
CA ASN A 160 10.12 12.06 17.44
C ASN A 160 10.11 10.81 18.31
N GLY A 161 10.98 10.74 19.31
CA GLY A 161 10.96 9.64 20.26
C GLY A 161 9.53 9.43 20.75
N THR A 162 8.98 8.25 20.55
CA THR A 162 7.69 7.91 21.16
C THR A 162 7.90 8.06 22.65
N SER A 163 7.27 9.09 23.23
CA SER A 163 6.99 9.07 24.66
C SER A 163 6.31 7.71 24.88
N ASP A 164 6.92 6.86 25.71
CA ASP A 164 6.31 5.66 26.27
C ASP A 164 5.10 6.03 27.14
N ALA A 165 4.14 6.70 26.54
CA ALA A 165 2.83 6.77 27.11
C ALA A 165 2.16 5.42 26.79
N PRO A 166 2.03 4.53 27.78
CA PRO A 166 1.24 3.32 27.58
C PRO A 166 -0.11 3.82 27.09
N VAL A 167 -0.52 3.35 25.91
CA VAL A 167 -1.91 3.47 25.48
C VAL A 167 -2.71 2.75 26.54
N GLN A 168 -3.16 3.52 27.54
CA GLN A 168 -4.13 3.05 28.50
C GLN A 168 -5.42 2.87 27.72
N SER A 169 -5.53 1.71 27.12
CA SER A 169 -6.81 1.18 26.67
C SER A 169 -7.66 0.98 27.92
N HIS A 170 -8.37 2.03 28.34
CA HIS A 170 -9.52 1.89 29.19
C HIS A 170 -10.57 1.10 28.40
N HIS A 171 -10.35 -0.19 28.30
CA HIS A 171 -11.36 -1.13 27.85
C HIS A 171 -12.39 -1.21 28.95
N SER A 172 -13.37 -0.30 28.90
CA SER A 172 -14.68 -0.64 29.44
C SER A 172 -15.01 -1.99 28.84
N MET A 173 -15.26 -3.01 29.67
CA MET A 173 -15.71 -4.33 29.24
C MET A 173 -17.13 -4.17 28.64
N SER A 174 -17.21 -3.65 27.41
CA SER A 174 -18.39 -3.81 26.61
C SER A 174 -18.48 -5.29 26.24
N VAL A 175 -19.67 -5.87 26.41
CA VAL A 175 -19.93 -7.27 26.03
C VAL A 175 -19.67 -7.38 24.53
N TYR A 176 -18.56 -8.01 24.16
CA TYR A 176 -18.20 -8.22 22.77
C TYR A 176 -19.08 -9.33 22.20
N GLU A 177 -19.79 -9.00 21.15
CA GLU A 177 -20.65 -9.97 20.49
C GLU A 177 -19.97 -10.48 19.22
N ILE A 178 -19.32 -11.64 19.33
CA ILE A 178 -18.87 -12.38 18.15
C ILE A 178 -19.99 -13.37 17.82
N VAL A 179 -20.62 -13.15 16.69
CA VAL A 179 -21.78 -13.94 16.25
C VAL A 179 -21.40 -14.81 15.05
N PRO A 180 -22.04 -15.98 14.87
CA PRO A 180 -21.94 -16.70 13.60
C PRO A 180 -22.60 -15.85 12.50
N PHE A 181 -22.03 -15.89 11.29
CA PHE A 181 -22.70 -15.29 10.14
C PHE A 181 -23.85 -16.19 9.66
N PRO A 182 -24.91 -15.60 9.04
CA PRO A 182 -26.02 -16.38 8.52
C PRO A 182 -25.59 -17.38 7.43
N PRO A 183 -26.23 -18.54 7.35
CA PRO A 183 -25.99 -19.49 6.26
C PRO A 183 -26.44 -18.91 4.91
N PRO A 184 -25.98 -19.48 3.77
CA PRO A 184 -26.24 -18.91 2.43
C PRO A 184 -27.72 -18.72 2.09
N ASP A 185 -28.60 -19.60 2.55
CA ASP A 185 -30.07 -19.55 2.35
C ASP A 185 -30.76 -18.43 3.15
N GLN A 186 -30.09 -17.90 4.17
CA GLN A 186 -30.56 -16.77 5.00
C GLN A 186 -29.74 -15.50 4.78
N TRP A 187 -28.88 -15.47 3.75
CA TRP A 187 -28.00 -14.35 3.50
C TRP A 187 -28.75 -13.14 2.93
N VAL A 188 -28.82 -12.06 3.71
CA VAL A 188 -29.54 -10.81 3.35
C VAL A 188 -28.59 -9.62 3.23
N PHE A 189 -27.29 -9.85 3.26
CA PHE A 189 -26.28 -8.79 3.28
C PHE A 189 -25.59 -8.61 1.93
N LEU A 190 -25.08 -7.40 1.71
CA LEU A 190 -24.05 -7.11 0.72
C LEU A 190 -22.74 -6.87 1.47
N SER A 191 -21.64 -7.49 1.02
CA SER A 191 -20.34 -7.43 1.66
C SER A 191 -19.37 -6.52 0.90
N HIS A 192 -18.70 -5.63 1.61
CA HIS A 192 -17.56 -4.87 1.11
C HIS A 192 -16.28 -5.45 1.71
N SER A 193 -15.46 -6.12 0.88
CA SER A 193 -14.13 -6.57 1.30
C SER A 193 -13.13 -5.41 1.31
N THR A 194 -12.54 -5.18 2.46
CA THR A 194 -11.59 -4.11 2.72
C THR A 194 -10.17 -4.56 2.38
N ARG A 195 -9.38 -3.67 1.80
CA ARG A 195 -8.00 -3.91 1.39
C ARG A 195 -7.04 -2.96 2.08
N ALA A 196 -5.76 -3.31 2.05
CA ALA A 196 -4.70 -2.37 2.41
C ALA A 196 -4.77 -1.11 1.55
N CYS A 197 -4.45 0.05 2.13
CA CYS A 197 -4.37 1.34 1.46
C CYS A 197 -2.90 1.67 1.17
N PRO A 198 -2.36 1.38 -0.02
CA PRO A 198 -0.99 1.74 -0.35
C PRO A 198 -0.87 3.25 -0.55
N GLY A 199 0.00 3.89 0.22
CA GLY A 199 0.18 5.34 0.23
C GLY A 199 -0.70 6.07 1.24
N PRO A 200 -0.84 7.39 1.14
CA PRO A 200 -1.61 8.20 2.07
C PRO A 200 -3.09 7.79 2.15
N TRP A 201 -3.69 7.92 3.33
CA TRP A 201 -5.14 7.83 3.46
C TRP A 201 -5.85 8.89 2.59
N PRO A 202 -7.10 8.68 2.17
CA PRO A 202 -7.90 9.75 1.57
C PRO A 202 -7.86 11.00 2.46
N HIS A 203 -7.51 12.14 1.87
CA HIS A 203 -7.34 13.45 2.54
C HIS A 203 -6.10 13.59 3.44
N GLN A 204 -5.23 12.59 3.53
CA GLN A 204 -3.91 12.72 4.17
C GLN A 204 -2.90 13.25 3.16
N SER A 205 -2.07 14.22 3.55
CA SER A 205 -0.95 14.65 2.73
C SER A 205 0.15 13.58 2.70
N PHE A 206 0.99 13.60 1.65
CA PHE A 206 2.15 12.73 1.63
C PHE A 206 3.11 13.03 2.79
N CYS A 207 3.23 14.29 3.20
CA CYS A 207 4.07 14.68 4.33
C CYS A 207 3.60 14.03 5.64
N ASP A 208 2.29 14.07 5.94
CA ASP A 208 1.75 13.45 7.14
C ASP A 208 1.90 11.92 7.11
N TYR A 209 1.72 11.32 5.94
CA TYR A 209 1.95 9.88 5.73
C TYR A 209 3.42 9.49 5.95
N ALA A 210 4.35 10.24 5.37
CA ALA A 210 5.77 9.99 5.55
C ALA A 210 6.21 10.22 7.00
N ASP A 211 5.66 11.24 7.67
CA ASP A 211 5.93 11.50 9.08
C ASP A 211 5.43 10.37 9.97
N SER A 212 4.22 9.88 9.74
CA SER A 212 3.70 8.75 10.52
C SER A 212 4.58 7.50 10.41
N LEU A 213 5.12 7.21 9.23
CA LEU A 213 6.06 6.11 9.00
C LEU A 213 7.43 6.36 9.63
N LEU A 214 7.97 7.58 9.49
CA LEU A 214 9.27 7.94 10.05
C LEU A 214 9.27 7.99 11.58
N ASP A 215 8.11 8.23 12.19
CA ASP A 215 7.91 8.27 13.63
C ASP A 215 7.28 6.99 14.20
N GLU A 216 6.99 5.99 13.36
CA GLU A 216 6.32 4.75 13.77
C GLU A 216 5.02 4.99 14.54
N LEU A 217 4.23 5.99 14.11
CA LEU A 217 2.97 6.31 14.76
C LEU A 217 1.92 5.21 14.55
N PRO A 218 0.93 5.08 15.45
CA PRO A 218 -0.12 4.05 15.31
C PRO A 218 -0.93 4.12 14.02
N ASP A 219 -1.06 5.29 13.40
CA ASP A 219 -1.76 5.52 12.14
C ASP A 219 -0.89 5.27 10.88
N ALA A 220 0.37 4.87 11.07
CA ALA A 220 1.26 4.46 10.00
C ALA A 220 0.92 3.07 9.41
N ASP A 221 0.14 2.25 10.13
CA ASP A 221 -0.35 0.97 9.62
C ASP A 221 -1.48 1.20 8.60
N HIS A 222 -1.21 0.84 7.35
CA HIS A 222 -2.14 0.93 6.21
C HIS A 222 -2.60 -0.45 5.72
N SER A 223 -2.49 -1.49 6.56
CA SER A 223 -2.97 -2.84 6.28
C SER A 223 -4.49 -2.90 6.07
N ALA A 224 -4.99 -4.02 5.58
CA ALA A 224 -6.43 -4.25 5.46
C ALA A 224 -7.14 -4.17 6.82
N SER A 225 -6.47 -4.62 7.89
CA SER A 225 -6.98 -4.51 9.27
C SER A 225 -7.13 -3.05 9.70
N ALA A 226 -6.11 -2.22 9.48
CA ALA A 226 -6.14 -0.80 9.81
C ALA A 226 -7.15 -0.03 8.96
N THR A 227 -7.28 -0.37 7.67
CA THR A 227 -8.32 0.20 6.79
C THR A 227 -9.73 -0.13 7.31
N LEU A 228 -9.96 -1.38 7.72
CA LEU A 228 -11.24 -1.79 8.31
C LEU A 228 -11.51 -1.05 9.62
N ALA A 229 -10.52 -0.95 10.51
CA ALA A 229 -10.65 -0.19 11.76
C ALA A 229 -11.07 1.25 11.50
N ARG A 230 -10.51 1.88 10.47
CA ARG A 230 -10.84 3.23 10.05
C ARG A 230 -12.27 3.34 9.49
N ILE A 231 -12.71 2.40 8.65
CA ILE A 231 -14.09 2.33 8.14
C ILE A 231 -15.07 2.22 9.30
N VAL A 232 -14.81 1.33 10.25
CA VAL A 232 -15.67 1.08 11.42
C VAL A 232 -15.73 2.32 12.34
N ALA A 233 -14.59 2.94 12.66
CA ALA A 233 -14.52 4.12 13.49
C ALA A 233 -15.21 5.34 12.86
N GLN A 234 -14.98 5.56 11.57
CA GLN A 234 -15.55 6.68 10.81
C GLN A 234 -16.98 6.40 10.33
N ARG A 235 -17.43 5.14 10.38
CA ARG A 235 -18.72 4.69 9.83
C ARG A 235 -18.90 5.15 8.38
N ARG A 236 -17.87 4.98 7.56
CA ARG A 236 -17.87 5.44 6.16
C ARG A 236 -16.95 4.58 5.32
N VAL A 237 -17.43 4.19 4.15
CA VAL A 237 -16.61 3.58 3.09
C VAL A 237 -16.39 4.62 2.01
N ILE A 238 -15.11 4.89 1.72
CA ILE A 238 -14.73 5.87 0.69
C ILE A 238 -14.84 5.23 -0.69
N SER A 239 -15.50 5.90 -1.62
CA SER A 239 -15.64 5.48 -3.00
C SER A 239 -14.33 5.59 -3.79
N SER A 240 -14.19 4.77 -4.83
CA SER A 240 -13.02 4.80 -5.71
C SER A 240 -13.46 4.83 -7.18
N PRO A 241 -12.87 5.71 -8.01
CA PRO A 241 -13.14 5.74 -9.44
C PRO A 241 -12.41 4.64 -10.23
N GLN A 242 -11.46 3.93 -9.61
CA GLN A 242 -10.51 3.05 -10.32
C GLN A 242 -11.10 1.70 -10.79
N SER A 243 -12.33 1.37 -10.39
CA SER A 243 -12.89 0.03 -10.58
C SER A 243 -13.83 -0.09 -11.78
N ASN A 244 -14.18 1.00 -12.45
CA ASN A 244 -15.20 0.96 -13.49
C ASN A 244 -14.85 1.80 -14.72
N ARG A 245 -15.49 1.46 -15.83
CA ARG A 245 -15.45 2.25 -17.06
C ARG A 245 -16.10 3.62 -16.81
N GLY A 246 -15.43 4.69 -17.18
CA GLY A 246 -15.93 6.05 -16.95
C GLY A 246 -15.47 6.68 -15.65
N GLN A 247 -14.70 5.96 -14.82
CA GLN A 247 -14.07 6.47 -13.59
C GLN A 247 -15.07 7.13 -12.62
N HIS A 248 -16.27 6.58 -12.53
CA HIS A 248 -17.26 7.03 -11.55
C HIS A 248 -16.84 6.61 -10.13
N PRO A 249 -16.93 7.51 -9.12
CA PRO A 249 -16.66 7.16 -7.75
C PRO A 249 -17.75 6.21 -7.23
N VAL A 250 -17.40 4.95 -6.96
CA VAL A 250 -18.33 3.93 -6.48
C VAL A 250 -17.73 3.14 -5.32
N VAL A 251 -18.59 2.64 -4.45
CA VAL A 251 -18.29 1.57 -3.49
C VAL A 251 -18.81 0.27 -4.08
N CYS A 252 -17.93 -0.71 -4.26
CA CYS A 252 -18.28 -2.04 -4.75
C CYS A 252 -18.61 -2.96 -3.57
N LEU A 253 -19.69 -3.72 -3.72
CA LEU A 253 -20.15 -4.72 -2.75
C LEU A 253 -20.46 -6.02 -3.50
N THR A 254 -20.51 -7.14 -2.78
CA THR A 254 -20.93 -8.42 -3.35
C THR A 254 -22.12 -9.00 -2.59
N GLU A 255 -23.03 -9.64 -3.31
CA GLU A 255 -24.15 -10.40 -2.74
C GLU A 255 -23.77 -11.85 -2.38
N VAL A 256 -22.54 -12.25 -2.70
CA VAL A 256 -22.03 -13.58 -2.40
C VAL A 256 -21.93 -13.76 -0.88
N PRO A 257 -22.51 -14.85 -0.30
CA PRO A 257 -22.43 -15.13 1.13
C PRO A 257 -20.98 -15.25 1.62
N LEU A 258 -20.70 -14.85 2.87
CA LEU A 258 -19.34 -14.94 3.44
C LEU A 258 -18.73 -16.33 3.33
N MET A 259 -19.54 -17.40 3.47
CA MET A 259 -19.09 -18.78 3.33
C MET A 259 -18.48 -19.07 1.96
N GLU A 260 -18.95 -18.41 0.91
CA GLU A 260 -18.52 -18.62 -0.47
C GLU A 260 -17.41 -17.66 -0.91
N LEU A 261 -17.14 -16.56 -0.16
CA LEU A 261 -16.10 -15.58 -0.53
C LEU A 261 -14.70 -16.16 -0.72
N PRO A 262 -14.25 -17.16 0.05
CA PRO A 262 -12.96 -17.82 -0.17
C PRO A 262 -12.80 -18.41 -1.59
N LEU A 263 -13.91 -18.83 -2.23
CA LEU A 263 -13.92 -19.36 -3.61
C LEU A 263 -13.63 -18.26 -4.65
N LEU A 264 -13.91 -17.00 -4.32
CA LEU A 264 -13.67 -15.85 -5.19
C LEU A 264 -12.31 -15.19 -4.92
N ARG A 265 -11.62 -15.59 -3.85
CA ARG A 265 -10.33 -15.00 -3.47
C ARG A 265 -9.27 -15.34 -4.50
N GLN A 266 -8.79 -14.33 -5.21
CA GLN A 266 -7.81 -14.49 -6.28
C GLN A 266 -6.74 -13.40 -6.21
N TYR A 267 -5.48 -13.79 -6.44
CA TYR A 267 -4.40 -12.82 -6.58
C TYR A 267 -4.39 -12.21 -7.99
N GLN A 268 -4.60 -10.91 -8.06
CA GLN A 268 -4.59 -10.15 -9.32
C GLN A 268 -3.18 -9.65 -9.63
N VAL A 269 -2.47 -10.37 -10.49
CA VAL A 269 -1.06 -10.07 -10.83
C VAL A 269 -0.88 -8.64 -11.36
N HIS A 270 -1.78 -8.19 -12.27
CA HIS A 270 -1.72 -6.85 -12.87
C HIS A 270 -2.03 -5.72 -11.88
N ARG A 271 -2.69 -6.03 -10.75
CA ARG A 271 -2.99 -5.11 -9.65
C ARG A 271 -2.08 -5.32 -8.45
N THR A 272 -1.28 -6.40 -8.44
CA THR A 272 -0.39 -6.82 -7.33
C THR A 272 -1.12 -6.86 -5.99
N ARG A 273 -2.32 -7.46 -5.97
CA ARG A 273 -3.15 -7.54 -4.77
C ARG A 273 -4.08 -8.76 -4.81
N TRP A 274 -4.55 -9.16 -3.63
CA TRP A 274 -5.67 -10.09 -3.50
C TRP A 274 -7.01 -9.34 -3.64
N ASP A 275 -7.96 -9.95 -4.34
CA ASP A 275 -9.37 -9.57 -4.24
C ASP A 275 -10.03 -10.42 -3.14
N PHE A 276 -11.12 -9.91 -2.55
CA PHE A 276 -11.85 -10.57 -1.45
C PHE A 276 -10.98 -10.94 -0.24
N GLU A 277 -10.20 -9.97 0.25
CA GLU A 277 -9.51 -10.12 1.53
C GLU A 277 -10.52 -10.43 2.65
N PRO A 278 -10.14 -11.24 3.69
CA PRO A 278 -11.04 -11.67 4.76
C PRO A 278 -11.28 -10.58 5.82
N PHE A 279 -11.36 -9.34 5.38
CA PHE A 279 -11.66 -8.16 6.19
C PHE A 279 -12.78 -7.38 5.52
N GLY A 280 -13.78 -6.93 6.27
CA GLY A 280 -14.80 -6.07 5.69
C GLY A 280 -16.03 -5.85 6.52
N VAL A 281 -17.00 -5.21 5.87
CA VAL A 281 -18.31 -4.92 6.44
C VAL A 281 -19.40 -5.52 5.57
N CYS A 282 -20.39 -6.15 6.21
CA CYS A 282 -21.63 -6.59 5.59
C CYS A 282 -22.73 -5.63 5.99
N VAL A 283 -23.53 -5.23 5.05
CA VAL A 283 -24.65 -4.30 5.27
C VAL A 283 -25.92 -4.89 4.68
N ASP A 284 -27.01 -4.80 5.41
CA ASP A 284 -28.34 -5.28 4.97
C ASP A 284 -28.64 -4.74 3.56
N ARG A 285 -29.03 -5.65 2.65
CA ARG A 285 -29.25 -5.34 1.24
C ARG A 285 -30.37 -4.33 1.04
N ASP A 286 -31.48 -4.49 1.74
CA ASP A 286 -32.64 -3.62 1.58
C ASP A 286 -32.33 -2.20 2.09
N TRP A 287 -31.56 -2.11 3.19
CA TRP A 287 -31.07 -0.83 3.68
C TRP A 287 -30.16 -0.15 2.65
N LEU A 288 -29.22 -0.86 2.03
CA LEU A 288 -28.35 -0.33 0.99
C LEU A 288 -29.12 0.07 -0.28
N GLN A 289 -30.08 -0.74 -0.68
CA GLN A 289 -30.93 -0.45 -1.83
C GLN A 289 -31.74 0.83 -1.61
N SER A 290 -32.26 1.05 -0.40
CA SER A 290 -32.95 2.30 -0.03
C SER A 290 -32.04 3.53 -0.09
N ARG A 291 -30.72 3.34 -0.06
CA ARG A 291 -29.67 4.37 -0.20
C ARG A 291 -29.11 4.51 -1.61
N GLY A 292 -29.67 3.81 -2.59
CA GLY A 292 -29.28 3.92 -3.99
C GLY A 292 -28.25 2.89 -4.47
N ALA A 293 -27.90 1.89 -3.65
CA ALA A 293 -27.11 0.77 -4.14
C ALA A 293 -27.93 -0.05 -5.14
N ARG A 294 -27.30 -0.48 -6.23
CA ARG A 294 -27.94 -1.29 -7.30
C ARG A 294 -27.02 -2.42 -7.75
N PRO A 295 -27.59 -3.53 -8.26
CA PRO A 295 -26.80 -4.57 -8.90
C PRO A 295 -26.10 -4.05 -10.15
N VAL A 296 -24.96 -4.63 -10.47
CA VAL A 296 -24.17 -4.30 -11.65
C VAL A 296 -24.85 -4.80 -12.91
N ILE A 297 -24.84 -3.96 -13.94
CA ILE A 297 -25.31 -4.26 -15.29
C ILE A 297 -24.13 -4.83 -16.07
N TYR A 298 -24.10 -6.15 -16.27
CA TYR A 298 -23.09 -6.80 -17.09
C TYR A 298 -23.48 -6.77 -18.56
N GLY A 299 -22.59 -6.32 -19.42
CA GLY A 299 -22.87 -6.22 -20.83
C GLY A 299 -21.63 -5.98 -21.68
N ASP A 300 -21.86 -5.84 -22.98
CA ASP A 300 -20.87 -5.54 -23.99
C ASP A 300 -20.82 -4.03 -24.31
N GLU A 301 -20.06 -3.69 -25.35
CA GLU A 301 -19.94 -2.31 -25.86
C GLU A 301 -21.28 -1.73 -26.35
N ALA A 302 -22.10 -2.56 -26.97
CA ALA A 302 -23.43 -2.13 -27.45
C ALA A 302 -24.35 -1.78 -26.27
N THR A 303 -24.29 -2.58 -25.20
CA THR A 303 -25.02 -2.29 -23.96
C THR A 303 -24.55 -0.96 -23.35
N TRP A 304 -23.24 -0.71 -23.27
CA TRP A 304 -22.68 0.55 -22.75
C TRP A 304 -23.22 1.77 -23.50
N LEU A 305 -23.26 1.71 -24.80
CA LEU A 305 -23.74 2.82 -25.65
C LEU A 305 -25.23 3.17 -25.49
N GLN A 306 -26.03 2.21 -24.99
CA GLN A 306 -27.46 2.39 -24.75
C GLN A 306 -27.79 2.87 -23.35
N LEU A 307 -26.81 2.82 -22.40
CA LEU A 307 -27.05 3.21 -21.02
C LEU A 307 -27.19 4.72 -20.87
N SER A 308 -28.15 5.11 -20.02
CA SER A 308 -28.25 6.50 -19.53
C SER A 308 -27.01 6.86 -18.66
N ASP A 309 -26.73 8.15 -18.54
CA ASP A 309 -25.63 8.62 -17.66
C ASP A 309 -25.86 8.19 -16.20
N ALA A 310 -27.09 8.05 -15.76
CA ALA A 310 -27.45 7.59 -14.42
C ALA A 310 -27.16 6.09 -14.19
N ASP A 311 -27.12 5.28 -15.26
CA ASP A 311 -26.89 3.84 -15.18
C ASP A 311 -25.41 3.45 -15.44
N ARG A 312 -24.65 4.31 -16.09
CA ARG A 312 -23.22 4.08 -16.41
C ARG A 312 -22.34 3.73 -15.20
N PRO A 313 -22.52 4.30 -13.99
CA PRO A 313 -21.75 3.90 -12.82
C PRO A 313 -21.90 2.43 -12.45
N TYR A 314 -23.03 1.82 -12.79
CA TYR A 314 -23.36 0.43 -12.48
C TYR A 314 -22.94 -0.55 -13.58
N PHE A 315 -22.35 -0.09 -14.67
CA PHE A 315 -21.95 -0.95 -15.77
C PHE A 315 -20.61 -1.64 -15.54
N GLN A 316 -20.55 -2.93 -15.88
CA GLN A 316 -19.32 -3.72 -15.95
C GLN A 316 -19.22 -4.39 -17.31
N LEU A 317 -18.12 -4.12 -18.02
CA LEU A 317 -17.85 -4.79 -19.28
C LEU A 317 -17.61 -6.28 -19.02
N CYS A 318 -18.45 -7.11 -19.60
CA CYS A 318 -18.38 -8.56 -19.58
C CYS A 318 -18.67 -9.04 -21.01
N PRO A 319 -17.65 -9.13 -21.89
CA PRO A 319 -17.86 -9.58 -23.27
C PRO A 319 -18.52 -10.96 -23.27
N ALA A 320 -19.50 -11.16 -24.15
CA ALA A 320 -20.04 -12.49 -24.39
C ALA A 320 -18.89 -13.44 -24.70
N GLN A 321 -18.95 -14.68 -24.21
CA GLN A 321 -17.98 -15.72 -24.54
C GLN A 321 -18.02 -15.95 -26.05
N VAL A 322 -17.11 -15.28 -26.77
CA VAL A 322 -16.87 -15.61 -28.18
C VAL A 322 -16.00 -16.85 -28.19
N GLU A 323 -16.59 -17.95 -28.57
CA GLU A 323 -15.91 -19.26 -28.74
C GLU A 323 -14.95 -19.29 -29.94
N SER A 324 -14.33 -18.21 -30.30
CA SER A 324 -13.41 -18.19 -31.44
C SER A 324 -12.37 -17.10 -31.33
N SER A 325 -11.23 -17.48 -30.93
CA SER A 325 -9.88 -17.12 -31.42
C SER A 325 -8.84 -17.28 -30.31
N GLY A 326 -8.07 -18.33 -30.39
CA GLY A 326 -6.65 -18.57 -30.07
C GLY A 326 -5.93 -17.86 -28.91
N ASP A 327 -6.58 -17.11 -28.04
CA ASP A 327 -5.94 -16.44 -26.93
C ASP A 327 -6.21 -17.21 -25.62
N PRO A 328 -5.18 -17.86 -25.02
CA PRO A 328 -5.32 -18.77 -23.88
C PRO A 328 -5.39 -18.05 -22.51
N GLY A 329 -5.73 -16.77 -22.46
CA GLY A 329 -5.89 -16.07 -21.19
C GLY A 329 -7.17 -16.50 -20.45
N PRO A 330 -7.15 -16.77 -19.12
CA PRO A 330 -8.35 -17.09 -18.37
C PRO A 330 -9.29 -15.88 -18.40
N LYS A 331 -10.39 -16.00 -19.12
CA LYS A 331 -11.45 -14.98 -19.13
C LYS A 331 -12.21 -15.10 -17.81
N THR A 332 -11.98 -14.18 -16.89
CA THR A 332 -12.72 -14.13 -15.61
C THR A 332 -14.18 -13.72 -15.89
N ASP A 333 -15.12 -14.60 -15.57
CA ASP A 333 -16.54 -14.24 -15.58
C ASP A 333 -16.89 -13.44 -14.32
N TRP A 334 -16.94 -12.12 -14.46
CA TRP A 334 -17.23 -11.20 -13.36
C TRP A 334 -18.65 -11.37 -12.77
N ARG A 335 -19.58 -12.08 -13.45
CA ARG A 335 -20.94 -12.30 -12.95
C ARG A 335 -20.97 -13.16 -11.68
N ILE A 336 -19.94 -13.99 -11.48
CA ILE A 336 -19.81 -14.80 -10.25
C ILE A 336 -19.69 -13.96 -8.99
N GLU A 337 -19.19 -12.71 -9.11
CA GLU A 337 -19.05 -11.79 -7.97
C GLU A 337 -20.41 -11.23 -7.52
N ARG A 338 -21.47 -11.34 -8.31
CA ARG A 338 -22.79 -10.76 -8.00
C ARG A 338 -22.66 -9.35 -7.43
N GLU A 339 -21.90 -8.51 -8.18
CA GLU A 339 -21.48 -7.18 -7.73
C GLU A 339 -22.68 -6.22 -7.66
N TRP A 340 -22.67 -5.42 -6.59
CA TRP A 340 -23.51 -4.25 -6.40
C TRP A 340 -22.63 -3.00 -6.28
N ARG A 341 -23.16 -1.84 -6.64
CA ARG A 341 -22.46 -0.57 -6.51
C ARG A 341 -23.33 0.48 -5.82
N HIS A 342 -22.66 1.29 -4.98
CA HIS A 342 -23.21 2.53 -4.45
C HIS A 342 -22.40 3.69 -5.05
N VAL A 343 -23.06 4.70 -5.61
CA VAL A 343 -22.39 5.88 -6.20
C VAL A 343 -22.02 6.86 -5.10
N GLY A 344 -20.77 7.33 -5.12
CA GLY A 344 -20.19 8.15 -4.06
C GLY A 344 -19.83 7.33 -2.81
N ASP A 345 -19.42 8.03 -1.77
CA ASP A 345 -19.09 7.40 -0.49
C ASP A 345 -20.31 6.81 0.19
N LEU A 346 -20.13 5.70 0.87
CA LEU A 346 -21.20 5.05 1.61
C LEU A 346 -21.13 5.49 3.09
N ASP A 347 -22.12 6.28 3.51
CA ASP A 347 -22.30 6.70 4.90
C ASP A 347 -23.04 5.61 5.69
N LEU A 348 -22.40 5.10 6.74
CA LEU A 348 -22.91 4.07 7.64
C LEU A 348 -23.29 4.62 9.02
N GLN A 349 -23.31 5.96 9.23
CA GLN A 349 -23.60 6.55 10.54
C GLN A 349 -24.97 6.15 11.10
N HIS A 350 -25.95 5.98 10.21
CA HIS A 350 -27.33 5.60 10.56
C HIS A 350 -27.65 4.13 10.31
N LEU A 351 -26.64 3.29 10.09
CA LEU A 351 -26.85 1.85 9.92
C LEU A 351 -27.23 1.23 11.28
N PRO A 352 -28.44 0.63 11.41
CA PRO A 352 -28.84 -0.05 12.64
C PRO A 352 -27.88 -1.19 12.99
N ARG A 353 -27.74 -1.47 14.29
CA ARG A 353 -26.80 -2.49 14.78
C ARG A 353 -27.07 -3.88 14.20
N ASP A 354 -28.34 -4.26 14.07
CA ASP A 354 -28.82 -5.52 13.54
C ASP A 354 -28.76 -5.63 12.00
N LYS A 355 -28.47 -4.52 11.33
CA LYS A 355 -28.34 -4.44 9.87
C LYS A 355 -26.90 -4.33 9.38
N GLY A 356 -25.93 -4.40 10.28
CA GLY A 356 -24.51 -4.38 10.00
C GLY A 356 -23.79 -5.57 10.64
N LEU A 357 -22.73 -6.06 9.98
CA LEU A 357 -21.86 -7.11 10.51
C LEU A 357 -20.43 -6.84 10.04
N VAL A 358 -19.45 -6.97 10.91
CA VAL A 358 -18.04 -6.79 10.57
C VAL A 358 -17.36 -8.16 10.54
N PHE A 359 -16.68 -8.52 9.45
CA PHE A 359 -15.98 -9.78 9.33
C PHE A 359 -14.47 -9.62 9.30
N VAL A 360 -13.77 -10.51 10.00
CA VAL A 360 -12.31 -10.51 10.18
C VAL A 360 -11.76 -11.94 10.18
N PRO A 361 -10.47 -12.16 9.83
CA PRO A 361 -9.91 -13.51 9.71
C PRO A 361 -9.66 -14.20 11.04
N THR A 362 -9.40 -13.49 12.12
CA THR A 362 -8.99 -14.10 13.40
C THR A 362 -9.66 -13.44 14.61
N PHE A 363 -9.68 -14.19 15.71
CA PHE A 363 -10.21 -13.71 16.98
C PHE A 363 -9.43 -12.49 17.52
N GLU A 364 -8.11 -12.44 17.36
CA GLU A 364 -7.28 -11.32 17.82
C GLU A 364 -7.66 -10.02 17.11
N VAL A 365 -7.93 -10.08 15.81
CA VAL A 365 -8.39 -8.91 15.06
C VAL A 365 -9.79 -8.50 15.49
N ALA A 366 -10.69 -9.47 15.73
CA ALA A 366 -12.02 -9.18 16.27
C ALA A 366 -11.93 -8.44 17.60
N MET A 367 -11.07 -8.88 18.50
CA MET A 367 -10.88 -8.25 19.81
C MET A 367 -10.37 -6.81 19.72
N ARG A 368 -9.50 -6.51 18.75
CA ARG A 368 -9.04 -5.12 18.52
C ARG A 368 -10.15 -4.20 18.03
N LEU A 369 -11.09 -4.73 17.24
CA LEU A 369 -12.20 -3.95 16.69
C LEU A 369 -13.40 -3.86 17.61
N ALA A 370 -13.54 -4.78 18.56
CA ALA A 370 -14.69 -4.88 19.46
C ALA A 370 -14.97 -3.60 20.26
N GLY A 371 -13.89 -2.87 20.65
CA GLY A 371 -14.00 -1.60 21.37
C GLY A 371 -14.49 -0.41 20.55
N ILE A 372 -14.44 -0.52 19.20
CA ILE A 372 -14.80 0.58 18.28
C ILE A 372 -15.97 0.24 17.36
N SER A 373 -16.32 -1.05 17.21
CA SER A 373 -17.37 -1.47 16.29
C SER A 373 -18.77 -1.24 16.89
N PRO A 374 -19.65 -0.50 16.21
CA PRO A 374 -21.06 -0.40 16.60
C PRO A 374 -21.86 -1.64 16.18
N TRP A 375 -21.31 -2.49 15.29
CA TRP A 375 -21.96 -3.69 14.77
C TRP A 375 -21.34 -4.96 15.36
N PRO A 376 -22.09 -6.07 15.38
CA PRO A 376 -21.54 -7.38 15.74
C PRO A 376 -20.33 -7.75 14.86
N LEU A 377 -19.44 -8.58 15.40
CA LEU A 377 -18.27 -9.11 14.69
C LEU A 377 -18.50 -10.59 14.36
N THR A 378 -17.90 -11.03 13.25
CA THR A 378 -17.88 -12.45 12.89
C THR A 378 -16.51 -12.85 12.35
N LEU A 379 -16.19 -14.13 12.45
CA LEU A 379 -14.98 -14.67 11.84
C LEU A 379 -15.26 -15.08 10.40
N ALA A 380 -14.49 -14.52 9.48
CA ALA A 380 -14.54 -14.92 8.08
C ALA A 380 -14.10 -16.40 7.94
N PRO A 381 -14.65 -17.15 6.95
CA PRO A 381 -14.14 -18.48 6.64
C PRO A 381 -12.66 -18.43 6.25
N ALA A 382 -11.90 -19.46 6.66
CA ALA A 382 -10.50 -19.56 6.28
C ALA A 382 -10.35 -19.65 4.74
N PRO A 383 -9.30 -19.04 4.16
CA PRO A 383 -8.97 -19.27 2.76
C PRO A 383 -8.75 -20.75 2.47
N ILE A 384 -9.15 -21.19 1.28
CA ILE A 384 -9.03 -22.61 0.88
C ILE A 384 -7.57 -23.07 0.80
N ASP A 385 -6.63 -22.15 0.58
CA ASP A 385 -5.18 -22.42 0.49
C ASP A 385 -4.50 -22.61 1.86
N ALA A 386 -5.24 -22.57 2.96
CA ALA A 386 -4.72 -22.70 4.32
C ALA A 386 -4.76 -24.15 4.87
N ILE A 387 -5.06 -25.15 4.01
CA ILE A 387 -5.08 -26.59 4.36
C ILE A 387 -3.93 -27.30 3.67
#